data_7f1f2a8d8a37de599a6c4f15987409fa
#
_entry.id   7f1f2a8d8a37de599a6c4f15987409fa
#
_cell.length_a   1.000
_cell.length_b   1.000
_cell.length_c   1.000
_cell.angle_alpha   90.00
_cell.angle_beta   90.00
_cell.angle_gamma   90.00
#
_symmetry.space_group_name_H-M   'P 1'
#
loop_
_entity.id
_entity.type
_entity.pdbx_description
1 polymer ?
#
loop_
_entity_poly.entity_id
_entity_poly.type
_entity_poly.pdbx_seq_one_letter_code
_entity_poly.pdbx_strand_id
1 'polypeptide(L)'
;FFADADIPFEVESDGRLSRFQARQRKLSIHCGDYFKFRAEPFDAVYDRAALVAVPPGLRPAYARHTQSLLKAHAAHMLITLEYDQSRANGPPYAVLTDEVKAYWPGLRRVGELGALSNMPPKFRDAGLGAFIEAVWLGAPD
;
A
#
# COMPACT_ATOMS: atom_id res chain seq x y z
N PHE A 1 -14.79 -11.20 1.30
CA PHE A 1 -14.60 -10.52 2.59
C PHE A 1 -15.94 -10.28 3.30
N PHE A 2 -16.89 -9.51 2.71
CA PHE A 2 -18.15 -9.21 3.39
C PHE A 2 -18.99 -10.45 3.65
N ALA A 3 -19.13 -11.33 2.66
CA ALA A 3 -19.84 -12.59 2.80
C ALA A 3 -19.19 -13.53 3.83
N ASP A 4 -17.87 -13.64 3.81
CA ASP A 4 -17.12 -14.49 4.76
C ASP A 4 -17.18 -13.97 6.20
N ALA A 5 -17.43 -12.66 6.36
CA ALA A 5 -17.54 -12.00 7.65
C ALA A 5 -18.98 -11.77 8.12
N ASP A 6 -19.97 -12.32 7.40
CA ASP A 6 -21.41 -12.14 7.66
C ASP A 6 -21.82 -10.66 7.78
N ILE A 7 -21.19 -9.78 6.99
CA ILE A 7 -21.52 -8.35 6.97
C ILE A 7 -22.48 -8.08 5.82
N PRO A 8 -23.73 -7.64 6.10
CA PRO A 8 -24.65 -7.22 5.04
C PRO A 8 -24.09 -6.05 4.25
N PHE A 9 -24.13 -6.13 2.91
CA PHE A 9 -23.59 -5.12 2.02
C PHE A 9 -24.48 -4.89 0.80
N GLU A 10 -24.23 -3.78 0.13
CA GLU A 10 -24.80 -3.42 -1.16
C GLU A 10 -23.67 -3.28 -2.18
N VAL A 11 -23.99 -3.51 -3.45
CA VAL A 11 -23.02 -3.40 -4.55
C VAL A 11 -23.53 -2.38 -5.55
N GLU A 12 -22.69 -1.42 -5.87
CA GLU A 12 -22.88 -0.45 -6.94
C GLU A 12 -21.73 -0.57 -7.93
N SER A 13 -21.99 -0.41 -9.23
CA SER A 13 -20.96 -0.42 -10.26
C SER A 13 -21.27 0.62 -11.33
N ASP A 14 -20.26 1.38 -11.73
CA ASP A 14 -20.33 2.31 -12.86
C ASP A 14 -19.67 1.74 -14.15
N GLY A 15 -19.36 0.45 -14.15
CA GLY A 15 -18.65 -0.23 -15.23
C GLY A 15 -17.12 -0.05 -15.21
N ARG A 16 -16.58 0.83 -14.34
CA ARG A 16 -15.14 1.06 -14.14
C ARG A 16 -14.66 0.52 -12.81
N LEU A 17 -15.47 0.76 -11.77
CA LEU A 17 -15.24 0.34 -10.40
C LEU A 17 -16.52 -0.26 -9.84
N SER A 18 -16.38 -1.30 -9.03
CA SER A 18 -17.45 -1.82 -8.20
C SER A 18 -17.21 -1.40 -6.76
N ARG A 19 -18.22 -0.81 -6.15
CA ARG A 19 -18.23 -0.42 -4.74
C ARG A 19 -19.09 -1.38 -3.94
N PHE A 20 -18.50 -1.98 -2.94
CA PHE A 20 -19.18 -2.82 -1.95
C PHE A 20 -19.30 -2.02 -0.67
N GLN A 21 -20.52 -1.65 -0.27
CA GLN A 21 -20.79 -0.81 0.90
C GLN A 21 -21.44 -1.64 2.01
N ALA A 22 -20.81 -1.71 3.19
CA ALA A 22 -21.43 -2.31 4.36
C ALA A 22 -22.65 -1.49 4.81
N ARG A 23 -23.76 -2.16 5.11
CA ARG A 23 -25.02 -1.47 5.49
C ARG A 23 -24.98 -0.87 6.89
N GLN A 24 -24.25 -1.50 7.82
CA GLN A 24 -24.25 -1.15 9.25
C GLN A 24 -22.90 -0.60 9.74
N ARG A 25 -21.95 -0.37 8.82
CA ARG A 25 -20.62 0.12 9.14
C ARG A 25 -20.16 1.13 8.10
N LYS A 26 -19.34 2.09 8.52
CA LYS A 26 -18.68 3.03 7.60
C LYS A 26 -17.49 2.33 6.93
N LEU A 27 -17.78 1.31 6.14
CA LEU A 27 -16.79 0.49 5.44
C LEU A 27 -17.25 0.26 4.01
N SER A 28 -16.42 0.61 3.06
CA SER A 28 -16.58 0.26 1.65
C SER A 28 -15.31 -0.35 1.08
N ILE A 29 -15.49 -1.32 0.19
CA ILE A 29 -14.41 -1.90 -0.61
C ILE A 29 -14.65 -1.51 -2.06
N HIS A 30 -13.63 -0.99 -2.70
CA HIS A 30 -13.66 -0.66 -4.12
C HIS A 30 -12.80 -1.66 -4.90
N CYS A 31 -13.37 -2.22 -5.96
CA CYS A 31 -12.70 -3.18 -6.82
C CYS A 31 -12.64 -2.64 -8.25
N GLY A 32 -11.44 -2.56 -8.80
CA GLY A 32 -11.19 -2.07 -10.16
C GLY A 32 -9.82 -1.43 -10.31
N ASP A 33 -9.68 -0.62 -11.35
CA ASP A 33 -8.43 0.10 -11.63
C ASP A 33 -8.22 1.24 -10.63
N TYR A 34 -7.22 1.09 -9.75
CA TYR A 34 -6.89 2.07 -8.73
C TYR A 34 -6.68 3.48 -9.31
N PHE A 35 -6.07 3.61 -10.47
CA PHE A 35 -5.82 4.91 -11.08
C PHE A 35 -7.09 5.64 -11.57
N LYS A 36 -8.20 4.91 -11.65
CA LYS A 36 -9.53 5.47 -11.96
C LYS A 36 -10.35 5.80 -10.72
N PHE A 37 -9.91 5.36 -9.55
CA PHE A 37 -10.61 5.67 -8.31
C PHE A 37 -10.61 7.17 -8.03
N ARG A 38 -11.78 7.69 -7.65
CA ARG A 38 -11.99 9.09 -7.25
C ARG A 38 -12.88 9.11 -6.02
N ALA A 39 -12.55 9.97 -5.07
CA ALA A 39 -13.31 10.19 -3.85
C ALA A 39 -13.07 11.60 -3.34
N GLU A 40 -13.88 12.06 -2.39
CA GLU A 40 -13.53 13.19 -1.55
C GLU A 40 -12.22 12.90 -0.80
N PRO A 41 -11.35 13.90 -0.63
CA PRO A 41 -10.04 13.67 -0.03
C PRO A 41 -10.12 13.08 1.38
N PHE A 42 -9.29 12.07 1.62
CA PHE A 42 -9.21 11.36 2.90
C PHE A 42 -8.33 12.08 3.92
N ASP A 43 -8.63 11.86 5.20
CA ASP A 43 -7.83 12.37 6.33
C ASP A 43 -6.61 11.51 6.62
N ALA A 44 -6.58 10.27 6.13
CA ALA A 44 -5.47 9.36 6.35
C ALA A 44 -5.38 8.30 5.26
N VAL A 45 -4.18 7.76 5.07
CA VAL A 45 -3.93 6.57 4.26
C VAL A 45 -3.09 5.56 5.05
N TYR A 46 -3.44 4.30 4.89
CA TYR A 46 -2.64 3.16 5.32
C TYR A 46 -2.30 2.31 4.10
N ASP A 47 -1.03 2.34 3.72
CA ASP A 47 -0.50 1.57 2.60
C ASP A 47 0.36 0.42 3.12
N ARG A 48 -0.22 -0.76 3.08
CA ARG A 48 0.50 -2.02 3.30
C ARG A 48 0.24 -2.95 2.13
N ALA A 49 1.31 -3.47 1.58
CA ALA A 49 1.28 -4.39 0.43
C ALA A 49 0.83 -3.77 -0.92
N ALA A 50 0.40 -2.52 -0.98
CA ALA A 50 0.01 -1.90 -2.25
C ALA A 50 1.24 -1.34 -3.00
N LEU A 51 1.98 -0.39 -2.45
CA LEU A 51 3.17 0.18 -3.12
C LEU A 51 4.18 -0.91 -3.52
N VAL A 52 4.43 -1.88 -2.64
CA VAL A 52 5.38 -2.98 -2.91
C VAL A 52 4.87 -3.96 -3.97
N ALA A 53 3.58 -3.96 -4.29
CA ALA A 53 3.01 -4.75 -5.39
C ALA A 53 3.07 -4.01 -6.73
N VAL A 54 3.23 -2.69 -6.72
CA VAL A 54 3.30 -1.86 -7.92
C VAL A 54 4.68 -2.00 -8.59
N PRO A 55 4.75 -2.33 -9.88
CA PRO A 55 6.01 -2.34 -10.61
C PRO A 55 6.74 -0.99 -10.52
N PRO A 56 8.08 -0.97 -10.40
CA PRO A 56 8.84 0.27 -10.19
C PRO A 56 8.50 1.40 -11.16
N GLY A 57 8.30 1.10 -12.44
CA GLY A 57 7.95 2.10 -13.46
C GLY A 57 6.59 2.78 -13.28
N LEU A 58 5.68 2.19 -12.51
CA LEU A 58 4.35 2.74 -12.24
C LEU A 58 4.26 3.45 -10.87
N ARG A 59 5.25 3.29 -9.99
CA ARG A 59 5.23 3.87 -8.64
C ARG A 59 5.16 5.39 -8.60
N PRO A 60 5.84 6.14 -9.48
CA PRO A 60 5.65 7.60 -9.52
C PRO A 60 4.21 8.02 -9.80
N ALA A 61 3.52 7.28 -10.68
CA ALA A 61 2.10 7.52 -10.95
C ALA A 61 1.22 7.12 -9.75
N TYR A 62 1.52 5.98 -9.12
CA TYR A 62 0.85 5.52 -7.91
C TYR A 62 0.97 6.55 -6.78
N ALA A 63 2.17 7.05 -6.49
CA ALA A 63 2.40 8.02 -5.44
C ALA A 63 1.63 9.34 -5.69
N ARG A 64 1.70 9.88 -6.91
CA ARG A 64 0.93 11.09 -7.27
C ARG A 64 -0.57 10.86 -7.15
N HIS A 65 -1.07 9.71 -7.59
CA HIS A 65 -2.48 9.39 -7.49
C HIS A 65 -2.93 9.28 -6.03
N THR A 66 -2.17 8.57 -5.19
CA THR A 66 -2.42 8.47 -3.75
C THR A 66 -2.46 9.86 -3.09
N GLN A 67 -1.48 10.72 -3.40
CA GLN A 67 -1.47 12.10 -2.89
C GLN A 67 -2.71 12.90 -3.29
N SER A 68 -3.20 12.72 -4.52
CA SER A 68 -4.40 13.42 -5.00
C SER A 68 -5.69 13.01 -4.28
N LEU A 69 -5.68 11.89 -3.57
CA LEU A 69 -6.78 11.39 -2.77
C LEU A 69 -6.71 11.83 -1.31
N LEU A 70 -5.71 12.60 -0.91
CA LEU A 70 -5.48 12.99 0.46
C LEU A 70 -5.71 14.48 0.68
N LYS A 71 -6.21 14.83 1.86
CA LYS A 71 -6.23 16.22 2.34
C LYS A 71 -4.81 16.70 2.62
N ALA A 72 -4.64 18.02 2.62
CA ALA A 72 -3.42 18.63 3.17
C ALA A 72 -3.23 18.13 4.61
N HIS A 73 -2.01 17.73 4.95
CA HIS A 73 -1.66 17.18 6.27
C HIS A 73 -2.38 15.88 6.68
N ALA A 74 -2.92 15.12 5.72
CA ALA A 74 -3.46 13.79 6.00
C ALA A 74 -2.39 12.88 6.63
N ALA A 75 -2.79 12.07 7.61
CA ALA A 75 -1.89 11.11 8.19
C ALA A 75 -1.53 10.02 7.17
N HIS A 76 -0.25 9.68 7.07
CA HIS A 76 0.22 8.65 6.16
C HIS A 76 1.03 7.60 6.91
N MET A 77 0.54 6.37 6.89
CA MET A 77 1.29 5.20 7.34
C MET A 77 1.60 4.31 6.14
N LEU A 78 2.88 4.05 5.92
CA LEU A 78 3.36 3.22 4.82
C LEU A 78 4.24 2.10 5.37
N ILE A 79 4.09 0.89 4.82
CA ILE A 79 4.98 -0.24 5.10
C ILE A 79 5.64 -0.67 3.80
N THR A 80 6.97 -0.67 3.78
CA THR A 80 7.78 -1.08 2.64
C THR A 80 8.63 -2.31 2.97
N LEU A 81 9.17 -2.93 1.93
CA LEU A 81 10.07 -4.06 2.05
C LEU A 81 11.45 -3.65 1.53
N GLU A 82 12.49 -3.97 2.29
CA GLU A 82 13.87 -3.76 1.90
C GLU A 82 14.59 -5.11 1.83
N TYR A 83 15.07 -5.45 0.66
CA TYR A 83 15.84 -6.66 0.40
C TYR A 83 16.64 -6.50 -0.90
N ASP A 84 17.57 -7.40 -1.17
CA ASP A 84 18.31 -7.43 -2.44
C ASP A 84 17.39 -7.90 -3.59
N GLN A 85 16.84 -6.93 -4.32
CA GLN A 85 15.92 -7.16 -5.43
C GLN A 85 16.55 -7.99 -6.56
N SER A 86 17.88 -8.01 -6.68
CA SER A 86 18.56 -8.80 -7.74
C SER A 86 18.45 -10.31 -7.51
N ARG A 87 18.17 -10.72 -6.28
CA ARG A 87 18.07 -12.12 -5.88
C ARG A 87 16.66 -12.67 -5.90
N ALA A 88 15.64 -11.81 -5.88
CA ALA A 88 14.25 -12.25 -5.88
C ALA A 88 13.37 -11.30 -6.69
N ASN A 89 12.64 -11.87 -7.64
CA ASN A 89 11.70 -11.10 -8.45
C ASN A 89 10.44 -10.72 -7.65
N GLY A 90 9.96 -9.49 -7.84
CA GLY A 90 8.66 -9.06 -7.33
C GLY A 90 7.46 -9.66 -8.11
N PRO A 91 6.21 -9.39 -7.71
CA PRO A 91 5.86 -8.79 -6.44
C PRO A 91 5.99 -9.74 -5.22
N PRO A 92 6.07 -9.23 -4.00
CA PRO A 92 6.29 -7.83 -3.68
C PRO A 92 7.72 -7.40 -4.05
N TYR A 93 7.88 -6.12 -4.45
CA TYR A 93 9.17 -5.53 -4.81
C TYR A 93 9.80 -4.81 -3.61
N ALA A 94 11.14 -4.73 -3.59
CA ALA A 94 11.83 -3.86 -2.67
C ALA A 94 11.51 -2.38 -2.98
N VAL A 95 11.35 -1.58 -1.92
CA VAL A 95 11.17 -0.13 -1.97
C VAL A 95 12.09 0.47 -0.91
N LEU A 96 13.18 1.07 -1.35
CA LEU A 96 14.23 1.56 -0.47
C LEU A 96 13.93 2.98 0.04
N THR A 97 14.65 3.39 1.07
CA THR A 97 14.52 4.69 1.75
C THR A 97 14.50 5.88 0.77
N ASP A 98 15.45 5.91 -0.18
CA ASP A 98 15.55 7.04 -1.12
C ASP A 98 14.34 7.15 -2.04
N GLU A 99 13.76 6.02 -2.43
CA GLU A 99 12.55 5.99 -3.24
C GLU A 99 11.34 6.50 -2.44
N VAL A 100 11.18 6.08 -1.18
CA VAL A 100 10.12 6.60 -0.30
C VAL A 100 10.24 8.10 -0.12
N LYS A 101 11.47 8.60 0.12
CA LYS A 101 11.75 10.03 0.30
C LYS A 101 11.53 10.85 -0.97
N ALA A 102 11.75 10.25 -2.15
CA ALA A 102 11.46 10.91 -3.42
C ALA A 102 9.94 11.11 -3.65
N TYR A 103 9.10 10.20 -3.13
CA TYR A 103 7.65 10.32 -3.27
C TYR A 103 7.01 11.12 -2.14
N TRP A 104 7.51 10.95 -0.91
CA TRP A 104 6.95 11.56 0.30
C TRP A 104 8.07 12.01 1.25
N PRO A 105 8.69 13.16 1.00
CA PRO A 105 9.83 13.65 1.79
C PRO A 105 9.50 13.84 3.27
N GLY A 106 8.21 14.14 3.59
CA GLY A 106 7.73 14.30 4.96
C GLY A 106 7.61 13.00 5.76
N LEU A 107 7.61 11.82 5.12
CA LEU A 107 7.55 10.55 5.85
C LEU A 107 8.86 10.28 6.61
N ARG A 108 8.74 9.86 7.85
CA ARG A 108 9.87 9.45 8.70
C ARG A 108 9.79 7.96 8.99
N ARG A 109 10.92 7.28 8.88
CA ARG A 109 11.03 5.87 9.31
C ARG A 109 10.94 5.84 10.84
N VAL A 110 9.94 5.15 11.35
CA VAL A 110 9.64 5.09 12.79
C VAL A 110 9.86 3.71 13.37
N GLY A 111 10.07 2.72 12.53
CA GLY A 111 10.34 1.36 12.98
C GLY A 111 10.75 0.44 11.84
N GLU A 112 11.26 -0.70 12.23
CA GLU A 112 11.57 -1.80 11.32
C GLU A 112 11.34 -3.13 12.02
N LEU A 113 10.96 -4.12 11.25
CA LEU A 113 10.83 -5.50 11.70
C LEU A 113 11.76 -6.35 10.83
N GLY A 114 12.74 -6.97 11.44
CA GLY A 114 13.52 -8.01 10.79
C GLY A 114 12.62 -9.22 10.58
N ALA A 115 12.27 -9.51 9.34
CA ALA A 115 11.28 -10.52 9.02
C ALA A 115 11.91 -11.87 8.58
N LEU A 116 13.17 -12.13 8.93
CA LEU A 116 13.85 -13.38 8.52
C LEU A 116 13.11 -14.65 8.99
N SER A 117 12.53 -14.63 10.21
CA SER A 117 11.75 -15.74 10.75
C SER A 117 10.41 -15.95 10.05
N ASN A 118 9.81 -14.88 9.55
CA ASN A 118 8.50 -14.86 8.89
C ASN A 118 8.60 -14.59 7.37
N MET A 119 9.81 -14.71 6.82
CA MET A 119 10.05 -14.49 5.40
C MET A 119 9.26 -15.51 4.57
N PRO A 120 8.49 -15.04 3.56
CA PRO A 120 7.79 -15.94 2.66
C PRO A 120 8.77 -16.93 1.98
N PRO A 121 8.34 -18.17 1.71
CA PRO A 121 9.20 -19.21 1.12
C PRO A 121 9.99 -18.74 -0.10
N LYS A 122 9.36 -18.03 -1.01
CA LYS A 122 9.99 -17.45 -2.22
C LYS A 122 11.29 -16.68 -1.91
N PHE A 123 11.31 -15.88 -0.88
CA PHE A 123 12.47 -15.07 -0.51
C PHE A 123 13.49 -15.86 0.29
N ARG A 124 13.03 -16.83 1.07
CA ARG A 124 13.90 -17.76 1.80
C ARG A 124 14.68 -18.62 0.83
N ASP A 125 14.00 -19.18 -0.18
CA ASP A 125 14.59 -20.05 -1.20
C ASP A 125 15.57 -19.26 -2.09
N ALA A 126 15.40 -17.95 -2.26
CA ALA A 126 16.33 -17.06 -2.93
C ALA A 126 17.60 -16.77 -2.10
N GLY A 127 17.68 -17.23 -0.85
CA GLY A 127 18.85 -17.10 0.01
C GLY A 127 19.12 -15.63 0.37
N LEU A 128 18.07 -14.83 0.63
CA LEU A 128 18.24 -13.45 1.07
C LEU A 128 18.89 -13.40 2.45
N GLY A 129 19.97 -12.62 2.59
CA GLY A 129 20.64 -12.37 3.87
C GLY A 129 19.93 -11.37 4.76
N ALA A 130 19.06 -10.53 4.19
CA ALA A 130 18.24 -9.55 4.89
C ALA A 130 16.90 -9.40 4.22
N PHE A 131 15.86 -9.26 5.05
CA PHE A 131 14.49 -8.95 4.64
C PHE A 131 13.86 -8.12 5.74
N ILE A 132 13.56 -6.86 5.46
CA ILE A 132 13.14 -5.87 6.45
C ILE A 132 11.78 -5.30 6.02
N GLU A 133 10.81 -5.30 6.93
CA GLU A 133 9.64 -4.45 6.81
C GLU A 133 9.95 -3.10 7.49
N ALA A 134 9.98 -2.03 6.73
CA ALA A 134 10.19 -0.68 7.23
C ALA A 134 8.85 0.05 7.39
N VAL A 135 8.64 0.67 8.55
CA VAL A 135 7.44 1.41 8.89
C VAL A 135 7.71 2.91 8.82
N TRP A 136 6.88 3.61 8.08
CA TRP A 136 6.97 5.04 7.82
C TRP A 136 5.71 5.74 8.31
N LEU A 137 5.87 6.88 8.97
CA LEU A 137 4.77 7.73 9.43
C LEU A 137 5.06 9.21 9.10
N GLY A 138 4.00 9.95 8.86
CA GLY A 138 4.03 11.40 8.68
C GLY A 138 2.78 11.92 7.99
N ALA A 139 2.81 13.18 7.65
CA ALA A 139 1.90 13.80 6.69
C ALA A 139 2.66 13.96 5.37
N PRO A 140 2.03 13.84 4.21
CA PRO A 140 2.61 14.33 2.97
C PRO A 140 2.76 15.85 3.08
N ASP A 141 3.85 16.37 2.51
CA ASP A 141 4.11 17.82 2.41
C ASP A 141 3.13 18.46 1.43
#